data_4e64a67e781c440d5dc1710ef5c523b2
#
_entry.id   4e64a67e781c440d5dc1710ef5c523b2
#
_cell.length_a   1.000
_cell.length_b   1.000
_cell.length_c   1.000
_cell.angle_alpha   90.00
_cell.angle_beta   90.00
_cell.angle_gamma   90.00
#
_symmetry.space_group_name_H-M   'P 1'
#
loop_
_entity.id
_entity.type
_entity.pdbx_description
1 polymer ?
#
loop_
_entity_poly.entity_id
_entity_poly.type
_entity_poly.pdbx_seq_one_letter_code
_entity_poly.pdbx_strand_id
1 'polypeptide(L)'
;MILFFLLPLILLTIAAVNFFQIRTPRATSELQDSVGVVVPMRNEAENVEGIVATLSAQDGPFHFYLLDDNSEDSTYELLQKLTASDSRFTVIKGAPLADGWIGKTWALQQLFEASNEDVLVSIDADVRLTNEAINKAVTLMHGARLDFVSPYPRQIAQTLAERLIQPLLQWSWLTTVPLRYAETSGRISMAVANGQFFVVRRSALNSVGGYQSVKHAVIDDVFLARHLIESGSSGTVI
;
A
#
# COMPACT_ATOMS: atom_id res chain seq x y z
N MET A 1 36.19 5.14 -22.55
CA MET A 1 36.48 4.83 -21.12
C MET A 1 35.66 5.72 -20.17
N ILE A 2 35.62 7.04 -20.32
CA ILE A 2 34.85 7.95 -19.44
C ILE A 2 33.36 7.61 -19.44
N LEU A 3 32.74 7.30 -20.57
CA LEU A 3 31.32 6.98 -20.68
C LEU A 3 30.91 5.74 -19.86
N PHE A 4 31.83 4.79 -19.66
CA PHE A 4 31.59 3.56 -18.90
C PHE A 4 31.40 3.83 -17.40
N PHE A 5 32.05 4.88 -16.86
CA PHE A 5 31.91 5.23 -15.46
C PHE A 5 30.79 6.23 -15.19
N LEU A 6 30.25 6.87 -16.23
CA LEU A 6 29.23 7.92 -16.08
C LEU A 6 27.89 7.34 -15.58
N LEU A 7 27.44 6.21 -16.12
CA LEU A 7 26.18 5.60 -15.69
C LEU A 7 26.23 5.14 -14.22
N PRO A 8 27.20 4.35 -13.76
CA PRO A 8 27.34 4.00 -12.34
C PRO A 8 27.39 5.20 -11.42
N LEU A 9 28.07 6.29 -11.83
CA LEU A 9 28.16 7.53 -11.04
C LEU A 9 26.79 8.22 -10.92
N ILE A 10 26.02 8.27 -11.99
CA ILE A 10 24.65 8.83 -11.97
C ILE A 10 23.78 8.00 -11.02
N LEU A 11 23.75 6.68 -11.15
CA LEU A 11 22.97 5.79 -10.29
C LEU A 11 23.36 5.93 -8.82
N LEU A 12 24.66 5.98 -8.53
CA LEU A 12 25.17 6.19 -7.18
C LEU A 12 24.75 7.56 -6.62
N THR A 13 24.78 8.60 -7.45
CA THR A 13 24.38 9.95 -7.04
C THR A 13 22.89 10.00 -6.71
N ILE A 14 22.03 9.40 -7.56
CA ILE A 14 20.59 9.30 -7.30
C ILE A 14 20.34 8.54 -6.00
N ALA A 15 20.99 7.38 -5.81
CA ALA A 15 20.85 6.59 -4.59
C ALA A 15 21.27 7.37 -3.34
N ALA A 16 22.41 8.08 -3.38
CA ALA A 16 22.89 8.90 -2.28
C ALA A 16 21.92 10.03 -1.95
N VAL A 17 21.42 10.74 -2.97
CA VAL A 17 20.41 11.79 -2.77
C VAL A 17 19.14 11.22 -2.16
N ASN A 18 18.61 10.12 -2.69
CA ASN A 18 17.41 9.47 -2.16
C ASN A 18 17.60 9.00 -0.72
N PHE A 19 18.76 8.44 -0.37
CA PHE A 19 19.06 7.99 0.99
C PHE A 19 18.88 9.11 2.04
N PHE A 20 19.24 10.34 1.70
CA PHE A 20 19.06 11.50 2.60
C PHE A 20 17.70 12.18 2.47
N GLN A 21 16.97 11.97 1.38
CA GLN A 21 15.73 12.68 1.07
C GLN A 21 14.47 11.83 1.19
N ILE A 22 14.60 10.50 1.25
CA ILE A 22 13.44 9.60 1.42
C ILE A 22 12.68 9.99 2.69
N ARG A 23 11.37 10.07 2.54
CA ARG A 23 10.51 10.36 3.68
C ARG A 23 10.40 9.14 4.57
N THR A 24 10.45 9.36 5.87
CA THR A 24 10.29 8.30 6.87
C THR A 24 9.17 8.69 7.82
N PRO A 25 8.13 7.86 8.00
CA PRO A 25 7.04 8.13 8.91
C PRO A 25 7.53 7.98 10.37
N ARG A 26 7.73 9.11 11.07
CA ARG A 26 8.30 9.13 12.43
C ARG A 26 7.33 9.63 13.48
N ALA A 27 6.51 10.61 13.13
CA ALA A 27 5.59 11.26 14.05
C ALA A 27 4.16 10.77 13.86
N THR A 28 3.42 10.71 14.95
CA THR A 28 1.96 10.58 14.97
C THR A 28 1.31 11.92 15.20
N SER A 29 0.06 12.08 14.77
CA SER A 29 -0.78 13.22 15.09
C SER A 29 -2.19 12.76 15.40
N GLU A 30 -2.99 13.63 15.99
CA GLU A 30 -4.43 13.43 16.03
C GLU A 30 -4.96 13.54 14.61
N LEU A 31 -5.55 12.44 14.12
CA LEU A 31 -6.09 12.37 12.77
C LEU A 31 -7.48 13.02 12.76
N GLN A 32 -7.67 13.96 11.86
CA GLN A 32 -8.98 14.62 11.64
C GLN A 32 -9.81 13.87 10.61
N ASP A 33 -9.15 13.22 9.65
CA ASP A 33 -9.80 12.40 8.62
C ASP A 33 -10.19 11.04 9.19
N SER A 34 -11.33 10.52 8.77
CA SER A 34 -11.69 9.13 8.99
C SER A 34 -10.81 8.21 8.15
N VAL A 35 -10.38 7.08 8.73
CA VAL A 35 -9.45 6.16 8.08
C VAL A 35 -10.03 4.75 8.03
N GLY A 36 -10.25 4.26 6.81
CA GLY A 36 -10.64 2.89 6.53
C GLY A 36 -9.43 2.04 6.11
N VAL A 37 -9.22 0.92 6.78
CA VAL A 37 -8.18 -0.04 6.44
C VAL A 37 -8.81 -1.21 5.72
N VAL A 38 -8.34 -1.52 4.52
CA VAL A 38 -8.91 -2.54 3.65
C VAL A 38 -7.90 -3.66 3.40
N VAL A 39 -8.31 -4.90 3.64
CA VAL A 39 -7.45 -6.08 3.48
C VAL A 39 -8.17 -7.13 2.64
N PRO A 40 -7.79 -7.30 1.36
CA PRO A 40 -8.27 -8.40 0.54
C PRO A 40 -7.55 -9.68 0.93
N MET A 41 -8.29 -10.79 1.07
CA MET A 41 -7.74 -12.08 1.51
C MET A 41 -8.30 -13.21 0.65
N ARG A 42 -7.43 -14.11 0.21
CA ARG A 42 -7.83 -15.34 -0.47
C ARG A 42 -6.88 -16.47 -0.12
N ASN A 43 -7.40 -17.52 0.53
CA ASN A 43 -6.60 -18.65 1.01
C ASN A 43 -5.44 -18.21 1.91
N GLU A 44 -5.75 -17.36 2.88
CA GLU A 44 -4.80 -16.71 3.78
C GLU A 44 -4.97 -17.17 5.25
N ALA A 45 -5.52 -18.38 5.46
CA ALA A 45 -5.81 -18.88 6.81
C ALA A 45 -4.62 -18.78 7.79
N GLU A 46 -3.40 -18.99 7.29
CA GLU A 46 -2.16 -18.87 8.08
C GLU A 46 -1.85 -17.43 8.51
N ASN A 47 -2.35 -16.43 7.76
CA ASN A 47 -2.09 -15.02 8.01
C ASN A 47 -3.17 -14.33 8.83
N VAL A 48 -4.39 -14.90 8.93
CA VAL A 48 -5.55 -14.25 9.58
C VAL A 48 -5.24 -13.83 11.01
N GLU A 49 -4.71 -14.73 11.85
CA GLU A 49 -4.41 -14.40 13.24
C GLU A 49 -3.42 -13.26 13.37
N GLY A 50 -2.35 -13.31 12.56
CA GLY A 50 -1.30 -12.30 12.60
C GLY A 50 -1.77 -10.92 12.13
N ILE A 51 -2.55 -10.84 11.03
CA ILE A 51 -3.05 -9.55 10.55
C ILE A 51 -4.11 -8.97 11.49
N VAL A 52 -5.06 -9.76 11.98
CA VAL A 52 -6.07 -9.31 12.94
C VAL A 52 -5.42 -8.78 14.22
N ALA A 53 -4.42 -9.49 14.76
CA ALA A 53 -3.71 -9.06 15.96
C ALA A 53 -3.01 -7.69 15.74
N THR A 54 -2.33 -7.49 14.60
CA THR A 54 -1.65 -6.21 14.34
C THR A 54 -2.60 -5.07 14.05
N LEU A 55 -3.77 -5.33 13.45
CA LEU A 55 -4.81 -4.33 13.23
C LEU A 55 -5.51 -3.96 14.53
N SER A 56 -5.86 -4.94 15.37
CA SER A 56 -6.47 -4.69 16.69
C SER A 56 -5.57 -3.83 17.59
N ALA A 57 -4.25 -3.95 17.45
CA ALA A 57 -3.26 -3.19 18.21
C ALA A 57 -3.00 -1.78 17.66
N GLN A 58 -3.64 -1.38 16.55
CA GLN A 58 -3.47 -0.01 16.04
C GLN A 58 -4.18 1.01 16.93
N ASP A 59 -3.45 2.07 17.28
CA ASP A 59 -3.96 3.19 18.05
C ASP A 59 -4.57 4.24 17.11
N GLY A 60 -5.89 4.45 17.19
CA GLY A 60 -6.61 5.44 16.40
C GLY A 60 -8.04 5.05 16.06
N PRO A 61 -8.83 5.98 15.55
CA PRO A 61 -10.22 5.76 15.16
C PRO A 61 -10.31 5.10 13.77
N PHE A 62 -9.74 3.90 13.67
CA PHE A 62 -9.71 3.14 12.42
C PHE A 62 -10.92 2.22 12.30
N HIS A 63 -11.41 2.05 11.06
CA HIS A 63 -12.34 1.00 10.70
C HIS A 63 -11.64 -0.01 9.78
N PHE A 64 -11.77 -1.30 10.09
CA PHE A 64 -11.08 -2.37 9.38
C PHE A 64 -12.07 -3.18 8.54
N TYR A 65 -11.89 -3.19 7.23
CA TYR A 65 -12.67 -3.97 6.28
C TYR A 65 -11.85 -5.16 5.79
N LEU A 66 -12.24 -6.37 6.16
CA LEU A 66 -11.57 -7.60 5.77
C LEU A 66 -12.45 -8.34 4.77
N LEU A 67 -11.99 -8.54 3.55
CA LEU A 67 -12.77 -9.22 2.52
C LEU A 67 -12.16 -10.57 2.20
N ASP A 68 -12.97 -11.62 2.37
CA ASP A 68 -12.67 -12.96 1.90
C ASP A 68 -13.06 -13.10 0.41
N ASP A 69 -12.07 -13.19 -0.47
CA ASP A 69 -12.26 -13.33 -1.91
C ASP A 69 -12.49 -14.80 -2.30
N ASN A 70 -13.59 -15.39 -1.80
CA ASN A 70 -14.00 -16.76 -2.08
C ASN A 70 -12.90 -17.80 -1.80
N SER A 71 -12.33 -17.77 -0.58
CA SER A 71 -11.36 -18.76 -0.12
C SER A 71 -11.96 -20.17 -0.05
N GLU A 72 -11.11 -21.15 -0.27
CA GLU A 72 -11.43 -22.58 -0.18
C GLU A 72 -10.93 -23.19 1.15
N ASP A 73 -10.16 -22.42 1.92
CA ASP A 73 -9.64 -22.77 3.24
C ASP A 73 -10.49 -22.14 4.36
N SER A 74 -9.98 -22.17 5.59
CA SER A 74 -10.67 -21.62 6.77
C SER A 74 -10.53 -20.10 6.96
N THR A 75 -10.12 -19.35 5.94
CA THR A 75 -9.90 -17.89 6.02
C THR A 75 -11.14 -17.16 6.54
N TYR A 76 -12.30 -17.38 5.93
CA TYR A 76 -13.54 -16.67 6.28
C TYR A 76 -14.00 -16.95 7.71
N GLU A 77 -14.02 -18.22 8.13
CA GLU A 77 -14.43 -18.65 9.45
C GLU A 77 -13.50 -18.08 10.54
N LEU A 78 -12.19 -18.06 10.27
CA LEU A 78 -11.20 -17.45 11.17
C LEU A 78 -11.40 -15.96 11.31
N LEU A 79 -11.64 -15.24 10.21
CA LEU A 79 -11.95 -13.82 10.22
C LEU A 79 -13.15 -13.52 11.12
N GLN A 80 -14.28 -14.19 10.88
CA GLN A 80 -15.49 -14.01 11.69
C GLN A 80 -15.25 -14.29 13.18
N LYS A 81 -14.52 -15.35 13.49
CA LYS A 81 -14.23 -15.75 14.87
C LYS A 81 -13.34 -14.73 15.60
N LEU A 82 -12.27 -14.30 14.95
CA LEU A 82 -11.25 -13.46 15.60
C LEU A 82 -11.66 -11.98 15.73
N THR A 83 -12.58 -11.52 14.88
CA THR A 83 -13.03 -10.13 14.90
C THR A 83 -14.37 -9.92 15.63
N ALA A 84 -15.05 -10.98 16.05
CA ALA A 84 -16.41 -10.93 16.59
C ALA A 84 -16.59 -10.00 17.82
N SER A 85 -15.53 -9.76 18.58
CA SER A 85 -15.56 -8.93 19.81
C SER A 85 -15.11 -7.48 19.60
N ASP A 86 -14.64 -7.11 18.41
CA ASP A 86 -14.14 -5.76 18.13
C ASP A 86 -15.00 -5.10 17.02
N SER A 87 -15.83 -4.14 17.42
CA SER A 87 -16.77 -3.45 16.52
C SER A 87 -16.09 -2.59 15.43
N ARG A 88 -14.77 -2.42 15.49
CA ARG A 88 -14.02 -1.73 14.44
C ARG A 88 -13.88 -2.57 13.17
N PHE A 89 -14.15 -3.89 13.24
CA PHE A 89 -14.02 -4.78 12.12
C PHE A 89 -15.34 -5.04 11.39
N THR A 90 -15.28 -5.00 10.08
CA THR A 90 -16.32 -5.46 9.17
C THR A 90 -15.74 -6.56 8.28
N VAL A 91 -16.27 -7.79 8.41
CA VAL A 91 -15.89 -8.94 7.58
C VAL A 91 -16.87 -9.05 6.42
N ILE A 92 -16.35 -9.07 5.20
CA ILE A 92 -17.12 -9.11 3.96
C ILE A 92 -16.81 -10.42 3.23
N LYS A 93 -17.86 -11.11 2.78
CA LYS A 93 -17.72 -12.21 1.81
C LYS A 93 -17.77 -11.62 0.41
N GLY A 94 -16.67 -11.75 -0.33
CA GLY A 94 -16.55 -11.20 -1.67
C GLY A 94 -17.55 -11.80 -2.66
N ALA A 95 -18.04 -10.97 -3.56
CA ALA A 95 -18.81 -11.42 -4.70
C ALA A 95 -17.93 -12.22 -5.68
N PRO A 96 -18.52 -13.12 -6.48
CA PRO A 96 -17.78 -13.82 -7.53
C PRO A 96 -17.00 -12.85 -8.43
N LEU A 97 -15.87 -13.33 -8.97
CA LEU A 97 -15.02 -12.54 -9.84
C LEU A 97 -15.83 -12.00 -11.03
N ALA A 98 -15.85 -10.68 -11.18
CA ALA A 98 -16.55 -10.03 -12.29
C ALA A 98 -15.76 -10.15 -13.60
N ASP A 99 -16.47 -10.16 -14.71
CA ASP A 99 -15.87 -10.28 -16.03
C ASP A 99 -14.85 -9.16 -16.29
N GLY A 100 -13.67 -9.58 -16.72
CA GLY A 100 -12.59 -8.66 -17.05
C GLY A 100 -11.85 -8.06 -15.84
N TRP A 101 -12.00 -8.62 -14.65
CA TRP A 101 -11.22 -8.25 -13.47
C TRP A 101 -10.19 -9.30 -13.11
N ILE A 102 -9.15 -8.88 -12.38
CA ILE A 102 -8.23 -9.77 -11.66
C ILE A 102 -8.67 -9.84 -10.20
N GLY A 103 -8.50 -11.00 -9.54
CA GLY A 103 -9.03 -11.26 -8.19
C GLY A 103 -8.70 -10.16 -7.18
N LYS A 104 -7.41 -9.80 -7.02
CA LYS A 104 -6.99 -8.78 -6.04
C LYS A 104 -7.63 -7.41 -6.31
N THR A 105 -7.63 -6.94 -7.56
CA THR A 105 -8.22 -5.64 -7.91
C THR A 105 -9.73 -5.62 -7.76
N TRP A 106 -10.40 -6.78 -8.01
CA TRP A 106 -11.83 -6.91 -7.76
C TRP A 106 -12.17 -6.87 -6.27
N ALA A 107 -11.39 -7.57 -5.44
CA ALA A 107 -11.55 -7.52 -3.99
C ALA A 107 -11.32 -6.10 -3.43
N LEU A 108 -10.29 -5.40 -3.92
CA LEU A 108 -10.02 -4.00 -3.55
C LEU A 108 -11.13 -3.04 -4.00
N GLN A 109 -11.74 -3.27 -5.17
CA GLN A 109 -12.89 -2.46 -5.63
C GLN A 109 -14.10 -2.65 -4.71
N GLN A 110 -14.42 -3.88 -4.34
CA GLN A 110 -15.53 -4.16 -3.41
C GLN A 110 -15.27 -3.53 -2.02
N LEU A 111 -14.05 -3.59 -1.53
CA LEU A 111 -13.63 -2.94 -0.29
C LEU A 111 -13.74 -1.41 -0.35
N PHE A 112 -13.34 -0.83 -1.47
CA PHE A 112 -13.49 0.60 -1.73
C PHE A 112 -14.96 1.04 -1.73
N GLU A 113 -15.85 0.25 -2.34
CA GLU A 113 -17.29 0.52 -2.40
C GLU A 113 -17.97 0.32 -1.04
N ALA A 114 -17.49 -0.62 -0.23
CA ALA A 114 -18.03 -0.90 1.11
C ALA A 114 -17.59 0.12 2.17
N SER A 115 -16.47 0.81 1.94
CA SER A 115 -15.91 1.82 2.85
C SER A 115 -16.37 3.22 2.47
N ASN A 116 -16.36 4.18 3.43
CA ASN A 116 -16.74 5.58 3.17
C ASN A 116 -15.77 6.59 3.78
N GLU A 117 -14.68 6.14 4.37
CA GLU A 117 -13.70 6.97 5.07
C GLU A 117 -12.93 7.88 4.11
N ASP A 118 -12.39 8.99 4.62
CA ASP A 118 -11.69 10.03 3.86
C ASP A 118 -10.34 9.55 3.32
N VAL A 119 -9.72 8.63 4.06
CA VAL A 119 -8.44 7.99 3.71
C VAL A 119 -8.63 6.48 3.69
N LEU A 120 -8.19 5.83 2.61
CA LEU A 120 -8.10 4.40 2.52
C LEU A 120 -6.65 3.93 2.70
N VAL A 121 -6.50 2.86 3.45
CA VAL A 121 -5.24 2.16 3.69
C VAL A 121 -5.39 0.72 3.23
N SER A 122 -4.82 0.37 2.10
CA SER A 122 -4.80 -1.01 1.60
C SER A 122 -3.57 -1.72 2.15
N ILE A 123 -3.76 -2.93 2.69
CA ILE A 123 -2.70 -3.74 3.31
C ILE A 123 -2.85 -5.19 2.85
N ASP A 124 -1.75 -5.84 2.48
CA ASP A 124 -1.76 -7.27 2.17
C ASP A 124 -1.82 -8.11 3.47
N ALA A 125 -2.42 -9.28 3.40
CA ALA A 125 -2.69 -10.15 4.55
C ALA A 125 -1.44 -10.64 5.30
N ASP A 126 -0.29 -10.70 4.61
CA ASP A 126 1.00 -11.14 5.15
C ASP A 126 1.80 -10.01 5.83
N VAL A 127 1.32 -8.77 5.76
CA VAL A 127 1.98 -7.61 6.40
C VAL A 127 1.73 -7.62 7.91
N ARG A 128 2.76 -7.28 8.67
CA ARG A 128 2.70 -7.10 10.14
C ARG A 128 3.08 -5.67 10.48
N LEU A 129 2.15 -4.97 11.12
CA LEU A 129 2.29 -3.56 11.46
C LEU A 129 2.79 -3.36 12.89
N THR A 130 3.55 -2.30 13.13
CA THR A 130 3.73 -1.74 14.47
C THR A 130 2.50 -0.93 14.88
N ASN A 131 2.27 -0.74 16.18
CA ASN A 131 1.03 -0.15 16.72
C ASN A 131 0.67 1.25 16.17
N GLU A 132 1.63 2.00 15.69
CA GLU A 132 1.43 3.37 15.19
C GLU A 132 1.63 3.48 13.67
N ALA A 133 1.80 2.35 12.95
CA ALA A 133 2.22 2.37 11.55
C ALA A 133 1.23 3.14 10.65
N ILE A 134 -0.07 2.91 10.83
CA ILE A 134 -1.12 3.57 10.04
C ILE A 134 -1.13 5.07 10.36
N ASN A 135 -1.17 5.43 11.64
CA ASN A 135 -1.18 6.84 12.04
C ASN A 135 0.04 7.59 11.49
N LYS A 136 1.23 7.02 11.62
CA LYS A 136 2.47 7.62 11.11
C LYS A 136 2.45 7.82 9.59
N ALA A 137 1.92 6.87 8.83
CA ALA A 137 1.82 6.97 7.39
C ALA A 137 0.83 8.06 6.95
N VAL A 138 -0.36 8.11 7.58
CA VAL A 138 -1.37 9.15 7.33
C VAL A 138 -0.86 10.52 7.74
N THR A 139 -0.25 10.65 8.93
CA THR A 139 0.35 11.91 9.41
C THR A 139 1.41 12.43 8.44
N LEU A 140 2.27 11.54 7.92
CA LEU A 140 3.28 11.93 6.93
C LEU A 140 2.62 12.38 5.61
N MET A 141 1.63 11.65 5.12
CA MET A 141 0.88 12.02 3.91
C MET A 141 0.31 13.44 4.03
N HIS A 142 -0.34 13.77 5.15
CA HIS A 142 -0.91 15.09 5.41
C HIS A 142 0.16 16.16 5.54
N GLY A 143 1.18 15.93 6.36
CA GLY A 143 2.27 16.89 6.59
C GLY A 143 3.08 17.20 5.33
N ALA A 144 3.17 16.23 4.41
CA ALA A 144 3.82 16.40 3.12
C ALA A 144 2.87 16.96 2.03
N ARG A 145 1.57 17.10 2.31
CA ARG A 145 0.52 17.51 1.38
C ARG A 145 0.45 16.61 0.16
N LEU A 146 0.55 15.30 0.40
CA LEU A 146 0.44 14.28 -0.63
C LEU A 146 -0.96 13.68 -0.65
N ASP A 147 -1.37 13.16 -1.81
CA ASP A 147 -2.65 12.50 -2.01
C ASP A 147 -2.54 10.99 -1.77
N PHE A 148 -1.35 10.42 -1.96
CA PHE A 148 -1.05 9.05 -1.58
C PHE A 148 0.39 8.88 -1.10
N VAL A 149 0.61 7.87 -0.27
CA VAL A 149 1.94 7.38 0.11
C VAL A 149 1.94 5.86 0.14
N SER A 150 3.08 5.28 -0.22
CA SER A 150 3.26 3.84 -0.21
C SER A 150 4.42 3.48 0.71
N PRO A 151 4.15 3.17 1.99
CA PRO A 151 5.18 2.66 2.88
C PRO A 151 5.75 1.35 2.35
N TYR A 152 7.07 1.25 2.28
CA TYR A 152 7.73 0.04 1.84
C TYR A 152 8.02 -0.86 3.06
N PRO A 153 7.30 -1.98 3.25
CA PRO A 153 7.50 -2.84 4.40
C PRO A 153 8.88 -3.48 4.38
N ARG A 154 9.43 -3.71 5.57
CA ARG A 154 10.66 -4.48 5.72
C ARG A 154 10.41 -5.92 5.28
N GLN A 155 11.08 -6.35 4.22
CA GLN A 155 11.01 -7.73 3.72
C GLN A 155 11.71 -8.69 4.70
N ILE A 156 11.03 -9.76 5.08
CA ILE A 156 11.61 -10.84 5.88
C ILE A 156 12.34 -11.79 4.93
N ALA A 157 13.66 -11.84 5.04
CA ALA A 157 14.53 -12.72 4.26
C ALA A 157 15.16 -13.78 5.17
N GLN A 158 14.75 -15.02 5.04
CA GLN A 158 15.23 -16.14 5.86
C GLN A 158 16.45 -16.81 5.25
N THR A 159 16.41 -17.07 3.94
CA THR A 159 17.47 -17.76 3.21
C THR A 159 18.53 -16.80 2.67
N LEU A 160 19.73 -17.33 2.36
CA LEU A 160 20.80 -16.54 1.74
C LEU A 160 20.36 -15.99 0.37
N ALA A 161 19.64 -16.79 -0.42
CA ALA A 161 19.16 -16.39 -1.73
C ALA A 161 18.18 -15.20 -1.63
N GLU A 162 17.23 -15.23 -0.69
CA GLU A 162 16.33 -14.12 -0.44
C GLU A 162 17.08 -12.85 -0.03
N ARG A 163 18.05 -12.96 0.88
CA ARG A 163 18.87 -11.81 1.33
C ARG A 163 19.67 -11.17 0.20
N LEU A 164 20.02 -11.91 -0.84
CA LEU A 164 20.74 -11.40 -2.00
C LEU A 164 19.81 -10.82 -3.07
N ILE A 165 18.62 -11.39 -3.25
CA ILE A 165 17.73 -11.02 -4.37
C ILE A 165 16.71 -9.93 -3.97
N GLN A 166 16.10 -10.02 -2.79
CA GLN A 166 15.07 -9.06 -2.36
C GLN A 166 15.52 -7.59 -2.38
N PRO A 167 16.76 -7.24 -1.95
CA PRO A 167 17.21 -5.83 -2.03
C PRO A 167 17.30 -5.28 -3.46
N LEU A 168 17.34 -6.12 -4.49
CA LEU A 168 17.41 -5.66 -5.89
C LEU A 168 16.14 -4.91 -6.32
N LEU A 169 14.97 -5.26 -5.76
CA LEU A 169 13.72 -4.54 -6.03
C LEU A 169 13.82 -3.08 -5.54
N GLN A 170 14.26 -2.89 -4.30
CA GLN A 170 14.44 -1.55 -3.74
C GLN A 170 15.58 -0.81 -4.44
N TRP A 171 16.68 -1.49 -4.72
CA TRP A 171 17.81 -0.93 -5.44
C TRP A 171 17.40 -0.38 -6.81
N SER A 172 16.52 -1.06 -7.53
CA SER A 172 16.11 -0.67 -8.88
C SER A 172 15.49 0.74 -8.92
N TRP A 173 14.52 1.04 -8.06
CA TRP A 173 13.90 2.38 -8.05
C TRP A 173 14.70 3.40 -7.24
N LEU A 174 15.40 2.98 -6.17
CA LEU A 174 16.22 3.87 -5.34
C LEU A 174 17.38 4.49 -6.14
N THR A 175 17.92 3.76 -7.13
CA THR A 175 19.04 4.23 -7.96
C THR A 175 18.60 4.93 -9.24
N THR A 176 17.36 4.73 -9.69
CA THR A 176 16.90 5.23 -11.00
C THR A 176 15.89 6.36 -10.92
N VAL A 177 15.13 6.46 -9.81
CA VAL A 177 14.08 7.48 -9.63
C VAL A 177 14.51 8.49 -8.58
N PRO A 178 14.70 9.77 -8.93
CA PRO A 178 14.93 10.84 -7.95
C PRO A 178 13.61 11.16 -7.23
N LEU A 179 13.37 10.52 -6.08
CA LEU A 179 12.07 10.46 -5.41
C LEU A 179 11.47 11.85 -5.10
N ARG A 180 12.27 12.79 -4.58
CA ARG A 180 11.78 14.14 -4.26
C ARG A 180 11.37 14.94 -5.49
N TYR A 181 12.07 14.74 -6.60
CA TYR A 181 11.67 15.33 -7.87
C TYR A 181 10.43 14.64 -8.43
N ALA A 182 10.34 13.32 -8.30
CA ALA A 182 9.16 12.54 -8.74
C ALA A 182 7.87 13.03 -8.07
N GLU A 183 7.88 13.32 -6.75
CA GLU A 183 6.73 13.83 -6.01
C GLU A 183 6.08 15.08 -6.63
N THR A 184 6.87 15.96 -7.20
CA THR A 184 6.43 17.29 -7.70
C THR A 184 6.39 17.40 -9.22
N SER A 185 6.99 16.44 -9.93
CA SER A 185 7.17 16.53 -11.39
C SER A 185 5.91 16.18 -12.19
N GLY A 186 4.93 15.48 -11.60
CA GLY A 186 3.77 14.93 -12.30
C GLY A 186 4.12 13.89 -13.39
N ARG A 187 5.35 13.34 -13.38
CA ARG A 187 5.80 12.38 -14.40
C ARG A 187 5.38 10.97 -14.04
N ILE A 188 4.44 10.41 -14.77
CA ILE A 188 3.94 9.03 -14.60
C ILE A 188 5.05 7.97 -14.72
N SER A 189 6.11 8.23 -15.50
CA SER A 189 7.24 7.32 -15.64
C SER A 189 8.11 7.20 -14.38
N MET A 190 7.94 8.11 -13.42
CA MET A 190 8.63 8.11 -12.13
C MET A 190 7.76 7.59 -10.97
N ALA A 191 6.58 7.06 -11.27
CA ALA A 191 5.71 6.46 -10.27
C ALA A 191 6.39 5.23 -9.63
N VAL A 192 6.46 5.23 -8.30
CA VAL A 192 6.93 4.09 -7.50
C VAL A 192 5.89 3.84 -6.43
N ALA A 193 5.47 2.60 -6.28
CA ALA A 193 4.55 2.16 -5.25
C ALA A 193 4.84 0.72 -4.85
N ASN A 194 4.34 0.30 -3.68
CA ASN A 194 4.34 -1.06 -3.19
C ASN A 194 2.93 -1.38 -2.67
N GLY A 195 2.29 -2.39 -3.24
CA GLY A 195 0.91 -2.77 -2.92
C GLY A 195 0.72 -3.40 -1.54
N GLN A 196 1.80 -3.77 -0.85
CA GLN A 196 1.70 -4.38 0.48
C GLN A 196 1.19 -3.39 1.53
N PHE A 197 1.46 -2.09 1.36
CA PHE A 197 0.93 -1.02 2.20
C PHE A 197 0.78 0.25 1.35
N PHE A 198 -0.47 0.65 1.09
CA PHE A 198 -0.77 1.80 0.25
C PHE A 198 -1.82 2.69 0.93
N VAL A 199 -1.52 3.96 1.12
CA VAL A 199 -2.37 4.96 1.76
C VAL A 199 -2.79 5.98 0.72
N VAL A 200 -4.08 6.24 0.57
CA VAL A 200 -4.60 7.15 -0.46
C VAL A 200 -5.82 7.93 0.04
N ARG A 201 -5.91 9.21 -0.32
CA ARG A 201 -7.12 10.00 -0.11
C ARG A 201 -8.26 9.44 -0.98
N ARG A 202 -9.43 9.26 -0.39
CA ARG A 202 -10.61 8.82 -1.14
C ARG A 202 -10.91 9.74 -2.33
N SER A 203 -10.75 11.05 -2.17
CA SER A 203 -10.97 12.01 -3.26
C SER A 203 -10.06 11.75 -4.48
N ALA A 204 -8.78 11.42 -4.23
CA ALA A 204 -7.84 11.06 -5.27
C ALA A 204 -8.22 9.72 -5.94
N LEU A 205 -8.60 8.72 -5.14
CA LEU A 205 -9.04 7.42 -5.67
C LEU A 205 -10.34 7.54 -6.48
N ASN A 206 -11.28 8.37 -6.05
CA ASN A 206 -12.50 8.68 -6.79
C ASN A 206 -12.20 9.34 -8.15
N SER A 207 -11.19 10.20 -8.25
CA SER A 207 -10.85 10.90 -9.49
C SER A 207 -10.41 9.96 -10.62
N VAL A 208 -9.94 8.77 -10.26
CA VAL A 208 -9.53 7.73 -11.22
C VAL A 208 -10.56 6.59 -11.34
N GLY A 209 -11.72 6.69 -10.68
CA GLY A 209 -12.78 5.68 -10.71
C GLY A 209 -12.48 4.44 -9.84
N GLY A 210 -11.74 4.62 -8.76
CA GLY A 210 -11.36 3.54 -7.85
C GLY A 210 -10.36 2.59 -8.49
N TYR A 211 -10.47 1.31 -8.14
CA TYR A 211 -9.63 0.24 -8.70
C TYR A 211 -10.06 -0.21 -10.10
N GLN A 212 -11.18 0.30 -10.63
CA GLN A 212 -11.61 0.01 -11.99
C GLN A 212 -10.57 0.46 -13.03
N SER A 213 -9.84 1.53 -12.75
CA SER A 213 -8.74 2.02 -13.61
C SER A 213 -7.62 0.99 -13.80
N VAL A 214 -7.46 0.06 -12.87
CA VAL A 214 -6.39 -0.95 -12.85
C VAL A 214 -6.91 -2.38 -12.86
N LYS A 215 -8.18 -2.61 -13.22
CA LYS A 215 -8.85 -3.91 -13.13
C LYS A 215 -8.13 -5.09 -13.79
N HIS A 216 -7.30 -4.81 -14.80
CA HIS A 216 -6.52 -5.81 -15.54
C HIS A 216 -5.04 -5.86 -15.13
N ALA A 217 -4.61 -4.99 -14.19
CA ALA A 217 -3.20 -4.84 -13.87
C ALA A 217 -2.73 -5.90 -12.86
N VAL A 218 -1.68 -6.62 -13.19
CA VAL A 218 -1.00 -7.54 -12.27
C VAL A 218 -0.18 -6.77 -11.23
N ILE A 219 0.40 -5.62 -11.64
CA ILE A 219 1.14 -4.69 -10.78
C ILE A 219 0.22 -3.51 -10.52
N ASP A 220 -0.87 -3.77 -9.80
CA ASP A 220 -1.97 -2.84 -9.56
C ASP A 220 -1.53 -1.56 -8.86
N ASP A 221 -0.62 -1.64 -7.91
CA ASP A 221 -0.07 -0.55 -7.12
C ASP A 221 0.65 0.51 -7.97
N VAL A 222 1.58 0.08 -8.84
CA VAL A 222 2.34 0.99 -9.71
C VAL A 222 1.41 1.60 -10.77
N PHE A 223 0.50 0.81 -11.33
CA PHE A 223 -0.47 1.34 -12.31
C PHE A 223 -1.45 2.30 -11.67
N LEU A 224 -1.94 2.01 -10.45
CA LEU A 224 -2.79 2.93 -9.69
C LEU A 224 -2.06 4.24 -9.40
N ALA A 225 -0.81 4.18 -8.91
CA ALA A 225 0.01 5.38 -8.68
C ALA A 225 0.19 6.21 -9.96
N ARG A 226 0.38 5.57 -11.12
CA ARG A 226 0.46 6.25 -12.42
C ARG A 226 -0.84 6.98 -12.77
N HIS A 227 -1.99 6.32 -12.63
CA HIS A 227 -3.30 6.95 -12.91
C HIS A 227 -3.58 8.10 -11.93
N LEU A 228 -3.23 7.95 -10.66
CA LEU A 228 -3.33 9.02 -9.67
C LEU A 228 -2.48 10.24 -10.06
N ILE A 229 -1.22 10.03 -10.46
CA ILE A 229 -0.34 11.12 -10.93
C ILE A 229 -0.87 11.75 -12.21
N GLU A 230 -1.38 10.95 -13.14
CA GLU A 230 -1.97 11.44 -14.40
C GLU A 230 -3.23 12.29 -14.15
N SER A 231 -4.01 11.98 -13.11
CA SER A 231 -5.17 12.77 -12.68
C SER A 231 -4.81 14.04 -11.90
N GLY A 232 -3.52 14.33 -11.69
CA GLY A 232 -3.03 15.51 -10.99
C GLY A 232 -2.73 15.28 -9.50
N SER A 233 -2.87 14.05 -9.00
CA SER A 233 -2.52 13.71 -7.62
C SER A 233 -1.01 13.63 -7.42
N SER A 234 -0.56 13.87 -6.19
CA SER A 234 0.85 13.79 -5.79
C SER A 234 1.07 12.65 -4.80
N GLY A 235 2.19 11.95 -4.91
CA GLY A 235 2.50 10.87 -3.98
C GLY A 235 3.87 10.25 -4.21
N THR A 236 4.27 9.36 -3.28
CA THR A 236 5.58 8.73 -3.30
C THR A 236 5.65 7.47 -2.45
N VAL A 237 6.69 6.68 -2.66
CA VAL A 237 7.13 5.62 -1.73
C VAL A 237 7.83 6.25 -0.51
N ILE A 238 7.63 5.67 0.68
CA ILE A 238 8.19 6.14 1.96
C ILE A 238 8.78 5.00 2.79
#